data_f54c22197e2b2785bc35540f1cf45a0a
#
_entry.id   f54c22197e2b2785bc35540f1cf45a0a
#
_cell.length_a   1.000
_cell.length_b   1.000
_cell.length_c   1.000
_cell.angle_alpha   90.00
_cell.angle_beta   90.00
_cell.angle_gamma   90.00
#
_symmetry.space_group_name_H-M   'P 1'
#
loop_
_entity.id
_entity.type
_entity.pdbx_description
1 polymer ?
#
loop_
_entity_poly.entity_id
_entity_poly.type
_entity_poly.pdbx_seq_one_letter_code
_entity_poly.pdbx_strand_id
1 'polypeptide(L)'
;MIRIVCTADNHLGRHYGKMSLKQLSERRARLRAAFARTVDFAIAHRAQLFLQCGDLFDRESPPPAELTYVAQQFQKLRDAGIRIYAISGNHDMPTASDGATPVRIYDVLRAARVFSKRTEIEFDIVQVEGARVAIGGIAPDPRQDARADPLEGVTWKAPQADVTLLMLHCGFEGHVPPDFEGPVLPKARVAAMNGIDYYLLGDIHRTSKTTIDAATVIVPGATERLTFGEIGEKSGFYYLELDGARAVKLLHEEIEPQPMRREIIRTTNILPETPTEYVFEQLRAWADAEQMLQLRIEGPLQREVYHHLKFFDIWRLGNELNFYFDLDRAAITLQNDDTGGTGGGEIVSARLEIERVADELAAQREGDERALIEEARELVMGKMGREEQ
;
A
#
# COMPACT_ATOMS: atom_id res chain seq x y z
N MET A 1 29.22 0.96 -19.09
CA MET A 1 27.86 1.44 -18.74
C MET A 1 27.25 0.49 -17.74
N ILE A 2 26.92 1.00 -16.55
CA ILE A 2 26.30 0.22 -15.47
C ILE A 2 24.78 0.33 -15.63
N ARG A 3 24.10 -0.80 -15.72
CA ARG A 3 22.64 -0.87 -15.90
C ARG A 3 22.01 -1.47 -14.65
N ILE A 4 21.07 -0.75 -14.08
CA ILE A 4 20.47 -1.05 -12.79
C ILE A 4 18.94 -1.00 -12.93
N VAL A 5 18.25 -1.97 -12.36
CA VAL A 5 16.81 -1.92 -12.10
C VAL A 5 16.60 -1.70 -10.62
N CYS A 6 15.78 -0.71 -10.27
CA CYS A 6 15.42 -0.37 -8.89
C CYS A 6 13.91 -0.44 -8.71
N THR A 7 13.44 -1.25 -7.79
CA THR A 7 12.02 -1.45 -7.45
C THR A 7 11.80 -1.37 -5.94
N ALA A 8 10.58 -1.04 -5.52
CA ALA A 8 10.15 -1.02 -4.13
C ALA A 8 8.66 -1.38 -4.04
N ASP A 9 8.14 -1.53 -2.85
CA ASP A 9 6.71 -1.55 -2.52
C ASP A 9 5.91 -2.53 -3.42
N ASN A 10 6.42 -3.78 -3.51
CA ASN A 10 5.80 -4.83 -4.33
C ASN A 10 4.62 -5.50 -3.60
N HIS A 11 4.61 -5.51 -2.28
CA HIS A 11 3.56 -6.01 -1.38
C HIS A 11 2.99 -7.39 -1.77
N LEU A 12 3.89 -8.32 -2.12
CA LEU A 12 3.50 -9.67 -2.50
C LEU A 12 2.79 -10.36 -1.34
N GLY A 13 1.68 -11.02 -1.65
CA GLY A 13 0.87 -11.72 -0.66
C GLY A 13 -0.14 -10.83 0.07
N ARG A 14 -0.36 -9.59 -0.37
CA ARG A 14 -1.32 -8.67 0.25
C ARG A 14 -2.68 -9.32 0.47
N HIS A 15 -3.26 -9.00 1.62
CA HIS A 15 -4.58 -9.46 2.01
C HIS A 15 -5.62 -8.35 1.85
N TYR A 16 -6.72 -8.68 1.18
CA TYR A 16 -7.87 -7.81 1.01
C TYR A 16 -9.08 -8.48 1.68
N GLY A 17 -9.36 -8.10 2.93
CA GLY A 17 -10.30 -8.80 3.80
C GLY A 17 -11.76 -8.88 3.30
N LYS A 18 -12.15 -7.96 2.40
CA LYS A 18 -13.51 -7.93 1.82
C LYS A 18 -13.61 -8.68 0.47
N MET A 19 -12.50 -9.16 -0.09
CA MET A 19 -12.50 -9.91 -1.35
C MET A 19 -12.85 -11.38 -1.13
N SER A 20 -13.60 -11.96 -2.06
CA SER A 20 -13.77 -13.41 -2.14
C SER A 20 -12.42 -14.10 -2.40
N LEU A 21 -12.33 -15.41 -2.12
CA LEU A 21 -11.09 -16.17 -2.36
C LEU A 21 -10.64 -16.13 -3.82
N LYS A 22 -11.59 -16.11 -4.77
CA LYS A 22 -11.29 -15.99 -6.20
C LYS A 22 -10.67 -14.63 -6.51
N GLN A 23 -11.33 -13.54 -6.11
CA GLN A 23 -10.85 -12.18 -6.31
C GLN A 23 -9.47 -11.97 -5.67
N LEU A 24 -9.28 -12.47 -4.43
CA LEU A 24 -8.00 -12.40 -3.72
C LEU A 24 -6.88 -13.13 -4.48
N SER A 25 -7.17 -14.33 -5.01
CA SER A 25 -6.21 -15.09 -5.82
C SER A 25 -5.81 -14.36 -7.10
N GLU A 26 -6.78 -13.81 -7.82
CA GLU A 26 -6.55 -13.05 -9.05
C GLU A 26 -5.80 -11.75 -8.77
N ARG A 27 -6.16 -11.03 -7.69
CA ARG A 27 -5.46 -9.81 -7.28
C ARG A 27 -3.99 -10.07 -6.94
N ARG A 28 -3.70 -11.16 -6.20
CA ARG A 28 -2.32 -11.57 -5.91
C ARG A 28 -1.57 -12.00 -7.16
N ALA A 29 -2.24 -12.62 -8.13
CA ALA A 29 -1.62 -12.95 -9.41
C ALA A 29 -1.18 -11.69 -10.18
N ARG A 30 -1.96 -10.59 -10.12
CA ARG A 30 -1.58 -9.29 -10.70
C ARG A 30 -0.35 -8.69 -10.02
N LEU A 31 -0.28 -8.71 -8.68
CA LEU A 31 0.91 -8.26 -7.94
C LEU A 31 2.17 -9.05 -8.36
N ARG A 32 2.04 -10.38 -8.48
CA ARG A 32 3.13 -11.23 -8.97
C ARG A 32 3.52 -10.90 -10.41
N ALA A 33 2.55 -10.66 -11.28
CA ALA A 33 2.81 -10.30 -12.68
C ALA A 33 3.53 -8.95 -12.79
N ALA A 34 3.16 -7.96 -11.98
CA ALA A 34 3.85 -6.69 -11.90
C ALA A 34 5.32 -6.86 -11.46
N PHE A 35 5.57 -7.64 -10.41
CA PHE A 35 6.94 -7.96 -9.99
C PHE A 35 7.72 -8.75 -11.05
N ALA A 36 7.11 -9.77 -11.68
CA ALA A 36 7.75 -10.51 -12.78
C ALA A 36 8.19 -9.58 -13.92
N ARG A 37 7.38 -8.57 -14.23
CA ARG A 37 7.69 -7.60 -15.28
C ARG A 37 8.97 -6.81 -14.99
N THR A 38 9.24 -6.47 -13.71
CA THR A 38 10.51 -5.81 -13.32
C THR A 38 11.71 -6.75 -13.54
N VAL A 39 11.53 -8.03 -13.21
CA VAL A 39 12.55 -9.08 -13.38
C VAL A 39 12.84 -9.36 -14.86
N ASP A 40 11.79 -9.57 -15.65
CA ASP A 40 11.91 -9.84 -17.09
C ASP A 40 12.53 -8.65 -17.83
N PHE A 41 12.18 -7.42 -17.43
CA PHE A 41 12.80 -6.20 -17.96
C PHE A 41 14.30 -6.16 -17.64
N ALA A 42 14.70 -6.46 -16.39
CA ALA A 42 16.10 -6.47 -15.99
C ALA A 42 16.92 -7.47 -16.84
N ILE A 43 16.35 -8.65 -17.09
CA ILE A 43 16.98 -9.68 -17.93
C ILE A 43 17.09 -9.22 -19.40
N ALA A 44 15.99 -8.73 -19.97
CA ALA A 44 15.93 -8.26 -21.36
C ALA A 44 16.92 -7.12 -21.64
N HIS A 45 17.09 -6.21 -20.68
CA HIS A 45 18.01 -5.08 -20.78
C HIS A 45 19.42 -5.38 -20.27
N ARG A 46 19.71 -6.66 -19.91
CA ARG A 46 21.01 -7.09 -19.41
C ARG A 46 21.51 -6.22 -18.28
N ALA A 47 20.64 -5.93 -17.30
CA ALA A 47 21.02 -5.21 -16.10
C ALA A 47 22.12 -5.99 -15.35
N GLN A 48 23.02 -5.31 -14.70
CA GLN A 48 24.03 -5.95 -13.85
C GLN A 48 23.59 -6.01 -12.38
N LEU A 49 22.72 -5.07 -11.99
CA LEU A 49 22.22 -4.93 -10.61
C LEU A 49 20.69 -4.87 -10.60
N PHE A 50 20.09 -5.57 -9.65
CA PHE A 50 18.69 -5.49 -9.32
C PHE A 50 18.56 -5.11 -7.83
N LEU A 51 17.93 -3.95 -7.55
CA LEU A 51 17.86 -3.34 -6.24
C LEU A 51 16.40 -3.31 -5.79
N GLN A 52 16.09 -3.98 -4.66
CA GLN A 52 14.75 -4.00 -4.06
C GLN A 52 14.78 -3.21 -2.75
N CYS A 53 14.08 -2.06 -2.72
CA CYS A 53 14.17 -1.06 -1.68
C CYS A 53 13.07 -1.16 -0.61
N GLY A 54 12.76 -2.38 -0.17
CA GLY A 54 11.82 -2.66 0.92
C GLY A 54 10.39 -2.94 0.48
N ASP A 55 9.60 -3.48 1.40
CA ASP A 55 8.21 -3.92 1.17
C ASP A 55 8.05 -4.87 -0.02
N LEU A 56 8.95 -5.86 -0.08
CA LEU A 56 8.81 -6.95 -1.03
C LEU A 56 7.55 -7.78 -0.72
N PHE A 57 7.29 -8.01 0.56
CA PHE A 57 6.09 -8.68 1.06
C PHE A 57 5.21 -7.74 1.86
N ASP A 58 3.90 -7.97 1.84
CA ASP A 58 2.88 -7.17 2.55
C ASP A 58 2.87 -7.40 4.07
N ARG A 59 3.62 -8.37 4.58
CA ARG A 59 3.66 -8.73 6.00
C ARG A 59 4.91 -9.51 6.39
N GLU A 60 5.21 -9.51 7.68
CA GLU A 60 6.34 -10.27 8.27
C GLU A 60 6.25 -11.79 8.06
N SER A 61 5.06 -12.33 7.88
CA SER A 61 4.79 -13.76 7.63
C SER A 61 4.04 -13.96 6.31
N PRO A 62 4.72 -13.83 5.17
CA PRO A 62 4.08 -14.01 3.87
C PRO A 62 3.70 -15.47 3.63
N PRO A 63 2.64 -15.75 2.83
CA PRO A 63 2.32 -17.11 2.44
C PRO A 63 3.51 -17.84 1.81
N PRO A 64 3.73 -19.14 2.08
CA PRO A 64 4.83 -19.91 1.49
C PRO A 64 4.89 -19.85 -0.05
N ALA A 65 3.74 -19.71 -0.70
CA ALA A 65 3.65 -19.55 -2.14
C ALA A 65 4.35 -18.27 -2.63
N GLU A 66 4.30 -17.18 -1.87
CA GLU A 66 4.98 -15.93 -2.22
C GLU A 66 6.50 -16.06 -2.04
N LEU A 67 6.95 -16.69 -0.96
CA LEU A 67 8.36 -16.98 -0.75
C LEU A 67 8.94 -17.81 -1.90
N THR A 68 8.23 -18.87 -2.28
CA THR A 68 8.61 -19.73 -3.41
C THR A 68 8.64 -18.96 -4.73
N TYR A 69 7.64 -18.11 -4.95
CA TYR A 69 7.56 -17.29 -6.16
C TYR A 69 8.75 -16.33 -6.28
N VAL A 70 9.08 -15.59 -5.19
CA VAL A 70 10.23 -14.69 -5.19
C VAL A 70 11.54 -15.46 -5.39
N ALA A 71 11.71 -16.63 -4.74
CA ALA A 71 12.88 -17.47 -4.96
C ALA A 71 13.07 -17.83 -6.44
N GLN A 72 11.98 -18.17 -7.14
CA GLN A 72 12.01 -18.47 -8.59
C GLN A 72 12.40 -17.23 -9.42
N GLN A 73 11.87 -16.04 -9.08
CA GLN A 73 12.22 -14.81 -9.79
C GLN A 73 13.69 -14.42 -9.54
N PHE A 74 14.17 -14.53 -8.31
CA PHE A 74 15.59 -14.29 -8.01
C PHE A 74 16.52 -15.30 -8.67
N GLN A 75 16.08 -16.56 -8.81
CA GLN A 75 16.84 -17.54 -9.56
C GLN A 75 16.99 -17.15 -11.04
N LYS A 76 15.91 -16.66 -11.70
CA LYS A 76 15.99 -16.17 -13.09
C LYS A 76 17.01 -15.03 -13.24
N LEU A 77 17.01 -14.05 -12.31
CA LEU A 77 17.98 -12.97 -12.32
C LEU A 77 19.42 -13.48 -12.18
N ARG A 78 19.65 -14.42 -11.26
CA ARG A 78 20.97 -15.03 -11.05
C ARG A 78 21.44 -15.82 -12.26
N ASP A 79 20.56 -16.59 -12.89
CA ASP A 79 20.86 -17.35 -14.10
C ASP A 79 21.24 -16.42 -15.26
N ALA A 80 20.69 -15.20 -15.29
CA ALA A 80 21.08 -14.12 -16.19
C ALA A 80 22.34 -13.35 -15.76
N GLY A 81 22.99 -13.73 -14.64
CA GLY A 81 24.19 -13.07 -14.12
C GLY A 81 23.94 -11.74 -13.40
N ILE A 82 22.70 -11.43 -13.02
CA ILE A 82 22.30 -10.19 -12.35
C ILE A 82 22.49 -10.34 -10.84
N ARG A 83 23.20 -9.40 -10.22
CA ARG A 83 23.35 -9.36 -8.75
C ARG A 83 22.16 -8.68 -8.12
N ILE A 84 21.67 -9.27 -7.03
CA ILE A 84 20.45 -8.84 -6.35
C ILE A 84 20.82 -8.29 -4.98
N TYR A 85 20.34 -7.09 -4.69
CA TYR A 85 20.43 -6.44 -3.38
C TYR A 85 19.04 -6.10 -2.89
N ALA A 86 18.81 -6.28 -1.60
CA ALA A 86 17.52 -5.98 -0.99
C ALA A 86 17.67 -5.42 0.43
N ILE A 87 16.66 -4.67 0.85
CA ILE A 87 16.40 -4.31 2.24
C ILE A 87 14.97 -4.73 2.59
N SER A 88 14.65 -4.79 3.88
CA SER A 88 13.27 -4.90 4.34
C SER A 88 12.60 -3.53 4.31
N GLY A 89 11.28 -3.51 4.18
CA GLY A 89 10.44 -2.36 4.49
C GLY A 89 9.77 -2.49 5.85
N ASN A 90 8.83 -1.62 6.16
CA ASN A 90 8.09 -1.64 7.41
C ASN A 90 7.05 -2.78 7.46
N HIS A 91 6.47 -3.16 6.32
CA HIS A 91 5.51 -4.27 6.23
C HIS A 91 6.14 -5.64 6.38
N ASP A 92 7.34 -5.86 5.83
CA ASP A 92 8.03 -7.14 5.93
C ASP A 92 9.09 -7.18 7.05
N MET A 93 9.02 -6.23 7.99
CA MET A 93 9.78 -6.26 9.23
C MET A 93 9.04 -7.02 10.32
N PRO A 94 9.75 -7.82 11.16
CA PRO A 94 9.12 -8.48 12.28
C PRO A 94 8.75 -7.47 13.38
N THR A 95 7.54 -7.65 13.93
CA THR A 95 7.06 -6.89 15.10
C THR A 95 7.83 -7.30 16.36
N ALA A 96 8.21 -8.60 16.48
CA ALA A 96 8.98 -9.10 17.59
C ALA A 96 10.48 -8.75 17.43
N SER A 97 11.14 -8.40 18.54
CA SER A 97 12.54 -7.98 18.54
C SER A 97 13.54 -9.06 18.13
N ASP A 98 13.18 -10.33 18.27
CA ASP A 98 13.95 -11.53 17.92
C ASP A 98 13.52 -12.14 16.57
N GLY A 99 12.52 -11.58 15.92
CA GLY A 99 12.05 -12.01 14.62
C GLY A 99 13.04 -11.72 13.49
N ALA A 100 13.07 -12.59 12.50
CA ALA A 100 13.80 -12.37 11.26
C ALA A 100 12.83 -11.94 10.15
N THR A 101 13.21 -10.91 9.38
CA THR A 101 12.45 -10.52 8.21
C THR A 101 12.41 -11.66 7.17
N PRO A 102 11.28 -11.90 6.47
CA PRO A 102 11.19 -12.94 5.46
C PRO A 102 12.19 -12.76 4.30
N VAL A 103 12.60 -11.54 4.02
CA VAL A 103 13.57 -11.23 2.96
C VAL A 103 14.95 -11.84 3.27
N ARG A 104 15.30 -11.99 4.57
CA ARG A 104 16.59 -12.54 5.00
C ARG A 104 16.82 -13.99 4.56
N ILE A 105 15.78 -14.75 4.27
CA ILE A 105 15.94 -16.13 3.75
C ILE A 105 16.77 -16.14 2.46
N TYR A 106 16.65 -15.12 1.63
CA TYR A 106 17.39 -15.03 0.35
C TYR A 106 18.87 -14.72 0.56
N ASP A 107 19.25 -14.02 1.66
CA ASP A 107 20.66 -13.82 2.03
C ASP A 107 21.28 -15.13 2.52
N VAL A 108 20.57 -15.84 3.41
CA VAL A 108 21.01 -17.17 3.90
C VAL A 108 21.22 -18.17 2.77
N LEU A 109 20.31 -18.17 1.78
CA LEU A 109 20.39 -19.00 0.60
C LEU A 109 21.37 -18.47 -0.46
N ARG A 110 22.01 -17.33 -0.22
CA ARG A 110 22.91 -16.63 -1.17
C ARG A 110 22.21 -16.33 -2.50
N ALA A 111 20.91 -16.14 -2.46
CA ALA A 111 20.12 -15.74 -3.63
C ALA A 111 20.17 -14.23 -3.86
N ALA A 112 20.27 -13.44 -2.80
CA ALA A 112 20.43 -11.99 -2.82
C ALA A 112 21.34 -11.56 -1.65
N ARG A 113 21.96 -10.39 -1.73
CA ARG A 113 22.55 -9.71 -0.58
C ARG A 113 21.48 -8.88 0.10
N VAL A 114 21.21 -9.13 1.38
CA VAL A 114 20.19 -8.37 2.15
C VAL A 114 20.88 -7.56 3.25
N PHE A 115 20.71 -6.25 3.22
CA PHE A 115 21.20 -5.37 4.29
C PHE A 115 20.13 -5.34 5.41
N SER A 116 20.52 -5.79 6.60
CA SER A 116 19.59 -5.96 7.73
C SER A 116 20.00 -5.18 9.00
N LYS A 117 21.13 -4.46 8.98
CA LYS A 117 21.50 -3.58 10.08
C LYS A 117 20.60 -2.35 10.14
N ARG A 118 20.39 -1.83 11.36
CA ARG A 118 19.52 -0.67 11.64
C ARG A 118 20.30 0.55 12.14
N THR A 119 21.54 0.36 12.58
CA THR A 119 22.37 1.39 13.22
C THR A 119 23.68 1.69 12.49
N GLU A 120 23.92 0.95 11.40
CA GLU A 120 25.12 1.09 10.58
C GLU A 120 24.79 0.84 9.12
N ILE A 121 25.21 1.73 8.24
CA ILE A 121 25.14 1.50 6.79
C ILE A 121 26.30 0.59 6.40
N GLU A 122 25.95 -0.61 5.89
CA GLU A 122 26.91 -1.51 5.27
C GLU A 122 26.98 -1.25 3.77
N PHE A 123 28.18 -1.34 3.21
CA PHE A 123 28.40 -1.27 1.77
C PHE A 123 29.01 -2.56 1.25
N ASP A 124 28.49 -3.04 0.12
CA ASP A 124 29.16 -4.05 -0.71
C ASP A 124 29.77 -3.35 -1.93
N ILE A 125 31.04 -3.61 -2.22
CA ILE A 125 31.76 -2.97 -3.33
C ILE A 125 32.03 -4.01 -4.40
N VAL A 126 31.46 -3.81 -5.57
CA VAL A 126 31.55 -4.75 -6.68
C VAL A 126 32.11 -4.11 -7.93
N GLN A 127 32.79 -4.91 -8.74
CA GLN A 127 33.22 -4.49 -10.07
C GLN A 127 32.08 -4.72 -11.07
N VAL A 128 31.71 -3.68 -11.77
CA VAL A 128 30.70 -3.71 -12.83
C VAL A 128 31.23 -2.90 -14.04
N GLU A 129 31.41 -3.53 -15.19
CA GLU A 129 31.87 -2.87 -16.40
C GLU A 129 33.14 -2.02 -16.21
N GLY A 130 34.05 -2.50 -15.37
CA GLY A 130 35.29 -1.81 -15.07
C GLY A 130 35.25 -0.72 -14.00
N ALA A 131 34.07 -0.37 -13.53
CA ALA A 131 33.85 0.58 -12.43
C ALA A 131 33.64 -0.11 -11.10
N ARG A 132 34.08 0.51 -10.02
CA ARG A 132 33.77 0.09 -8.63
C ARG A 132 32.42 0.71 -8.23
N VAL A 133 31.44 -0.14 -8.00
CA VAL A 133 30.11 0.28 -7.56
C VAL A 133 29.92 -0.12 -6.10
N ALA A 134 29.65 0.85 -5.24
CA ALA A 134 29.27 0.61 -3.87
C ALA A 134 27.74 0.61 -3.75
N ILE A 135 27.19 -0.46 -3.22
CA ILE A 135 25.77 -0.60 -2.91
C ILE A 135 25.66 -0.67 -1.40
N GLY A 136 24.96 0.28 -0.79
CA GLY A 136 24.68 0.31 0.63
C GLY A 136 23.20 0.14 0.92
N GLY A 137 22.89 -0.26 2.12
CA GLY A 137 21.54 -0.35 2.60
C GLY A 137 21.45 -0.38 4.12
N ILE A 138 20.29 0.03 4.62
CA ILE A 138 19.95 -0.04 6.04
C ILE A 138 18.47 -0.45 6.16
N ALA A 139 18.17 -1.35 7.07
CA ALA A 139 16.79 -1.73 7.38
C ALA A 139 16.12 -0.64 8.22
N PRO A 140 14.81 -0.38 8.06
CA PRO A 140 14.09 0.56 8.89
C PRO A 140 14.09 0.13 10.36
N ASP A 141 14.06 1.08 11.28
CA ASP A 141 13.86 0.82 12.70
C ASP A 141 12.38 1.11 13.06
N PRO A 142 11.58 0.10 13.42
CA PRO A 142 10.16 0.27 13.73
C PRO A 142 9.92 1.07 15.03
N ARG A 143 10.98 1.44 15.76
CA ARG A 143 10.89 2.25 16.97
C ARG A 143 11.12 3.74 16.72
N GLN A 144 11.44 4.12 15.49
CA GLN A 144 11.61 5.53 15.16
C GLN A 144 10.27 6.25 15.19
N ASP A 145 10.30 7.46 15.72
CA ASP A 145 9.13 8.33 15.75
C ASP A 145 8.70 8.76 14.33
N ALA A 146 7.43 9.07 14.20
CA ALA A 146 6.89 9.64 12.98
C ALA A 146 7.69 10.89 12.55
N ARG A 147 8.04 10.94 11.26
CA ARG A 147 8.82 12.02 10.64
C ARG A 147 10.25 12.22 11.19
N ALA A 148 10.76 11.30 12.02
CA ALA A 148 12.16 11.33 12.43
C ALA A 148 13.09 11.12 11.22
N ASP A 149 14.32 11.62 11.32
CA ASP A 149 15.37 11.34 10.33
C ASP A 149 15.80 9.86 10.44
N PRO A 150 15.59 9.01 9.41
CA PRO A 150 15.94 7.60 9.46
C PRO A 150 17.43 7.33 9.66
N LEU A 151 18.29 8.33 9.43
CA LEU A 151 19.73 8.24 9.55
C LEU A 151 20.27 8.94 10.81
N GLU A 152 19.42 9.37 11.72
CA GLU A 152 19.85 9.93 12.99
C GLU A 152 20.53 8.86 13.86
N GLY A 153 21.76 9.15 14.33
CA GLY A 153 22.54 8.20 15.11
C GLY A 153 23.11 7.00 14.33
N VAL A 154 22.83 6.90 13.04
CA VAL A 154 23.36 5.83 12.19
C VAL A 154 24.84 6.09 11.87
N THR A 155 25.67 5.07 12.06
CA THR A 155 27.09 5.13 11.70
C THR A 155 27.31 4.71 10.25
N TRP A 156 28.24 5.37 9.57
CA TRP A 156 28.60 5.02 8.22
C TRP A 156 29.99 5.54 7.86
N LYS A 157 30.57 4.94 6.83
CA LYS A 157 31.85 5.39 6.27
C LYS A 157 31.70 5.43 4.75
N ALA A 158 32.03 6.57 4.15
CA ALA A 158 32.00 6.72 2.71
C ALA A 158 32.89 5.66 2.02
N PRO A 159 32.34 4.84 1.11
CA PRO A 159 33.10 3.85 0.39
C PRO A 159 34.03 4.49 -0.63
N GLN A 160 35.14 3.82 -0.95
CA GLN A 160 35.97 4.22 -2.07
C GLN A 160 35.47 3.55 -3.35
N ALA A 161 34.58 4.20 -4.06
CA ALA A 161 33.94 3.68 -5.25
C ALA A 161 33.82 4.78 -6.33
N ASP A 162 33.55 4.38 -7.56
CA ASP A 162 33.33 5.28 -8.70
C ASP A 162 31.86 5.75 -8.77
N VAL A 163 30.94 4.98 -8.13
CA VAL A 163 29.56 5.34 -7.88
C VAL A 163 29.06 4.67 -6.61
N THR A 164 28.27 5.38 -5.82
CA THR A 164 27.69 4.89 -4.56
C THR A 164 26.18 5.03 -4.58
N LEU A 165 25.50 3.92 -4.31
CA LEU A 165 24.05 3.79 -4.24
C LEU A 165 23.68 3.44 -2.78
N LEU A 166 22.72 4.14 -2.19
CA LEU A 166 22.19 3.87 -0.85
C LEU A 166 20.72 3.56 -0.89
N MET A 167 20.33 2.37 -0.44
CA MET A 167 18.95 1.92 -0.34
C MET A 167 18.39 2.21 1.06
N LEU A 168 17.23 2.84 1.13
CA LEU A 168 16.48 3.14 2.34
C LEU A 168 15.00 2.81 2.13
N HIS A 169 14.27 2.62 3.23
CA HIS A 169 12.81 2.49 3.18
C HIS A 169 12.20 3.51 4.13
N CYS A 170 11.87 4.68 3.58
CA CYS A 170 11.39 5.85 4.33
C CYS A 170 10.82 6.91 3.38
N GLY A 171 10.04 7.84 3.92
CA GLY A 171 9.62 9.02 3.21
C GLY A 171 10.77 9.95 2.84
N PHE A 172 10.51 10.89 1.92
CA PHE A 172 11.43 11.96 1.55
C PHE A 172 10.79 13.34 1.74
N GLU A 173 11.52 14.27 2.33
CA GLU A 173 11.02 15.61 2.64
C GLU A 173 10.44 16.32 1.41
N GLY A 174 9.18 16.76 1.52
CA GLY A 174 8.42 17.41 0.46
C GLY A 174 7.75 16.45 -0.54
N HIS A 175 7.90 15.13 -0.36
CA HIS A 175 7.30 14.11 -1.23
C HIS A 175 6.39 13.13 -0.49
N VAL A 176 6.21 13.30 0.82
CA VAL A 176 5.30 12.50 1.63
C VAL A 176 3.91 13.13 1.71
N PRO A 177 2.82 12.33 1.81
CA PRO A 177 1.49 12.85 2.05
C PRO A 177 1.39 13.50 3.45
N PRO A 178 0.39 14.38 3.69
CA PRO A 178 0.24 15.09 4.97
C PRO A 178 0.07 14.17 6.19
N ASP A 179 -0.59 13.05 6.00
CA ASP A 179 -0.93 12.01 6.97
C ASP A 179 0.12 10.88 7.07
N PHE A 180 1.29 11.08 6.47
CA PHE A 180 2.38 10.10 6.53
C PHE A 180 2.96 9.99 7.94
N GLU A 181 3.04 8.79 8.48
CA GLU A 181 3.49 8.50 9.85
C GLU A 181 4.88 7.86 9.93
N GLY A 182 5.50 7.53 8.81
CA GLY A 182 6.84 6.94 8.76
C GLY A 182 7.98 7.94 8.98
N PRO A 183 9.23 7.45 9.13
CA PRO A 183 10.44 8.28 9.11
C PRO A 183 10.58 9.02 7.78
N VAL A 184 11.17 10.23 7.82
CA VAL A 184 11.33 11.08 6.62
C VAL A 184 12.77 11.53 6.48
N LEU A 185 13.43 11.17 5.38
CA LEU A 185 14.79 11.60 5.07
C LEU A 185 14.79 13.10 4.75
N PRO A 186 15.48 13.94 5.56
CA PRO A 186 15.57 15.38 5.31
C PRO A 186 16.48 15.70 4.12
N LYS A 187 16.15 16.71 3.34
CA LYS A 187 17.01 17.25 2.28
C LYS A 187 18.39 17.67 2.80
N ALA A 188 18.40 18.25 4.00
CA ALA A 188 19.64 18.66 4.66
C ALA A 188 20.54 17.46 4.99
N ARG A 189 19.98 16.29 5.31
CA ARG A 189 20.73 15.05 5.53
C ARG A 189 21.37 14.57 4.24
N VAL A 190 20.63 14.56 3.14
CA VAL A 190 21.17 14.20 1.81
C VAL A 190 22.33 15.13 1.41
N ALA A 191 22.19 16.44 1.58
CA ALA A 191 23.24 17.42 1.30
C ALA A 191 24.48 17.27 2.19
N ALA A 192 24.30 16.84 3.45
CA ALA A 192 25.39 16.67 4.40
C ALA A 192 26.19 15.36 4.22
N MET A 193 25.60 14.32 3.62
CA MET A 193 26.23 13.02 3.41
C MET A 193 27.05 12.98 2.11
N ASN A 194 28.30 13.41 2.17
CA ASN A 194 29.19 13.39 1.02
C ASN A 194 29.58 11.97 0.60
N GLY A 195 29.62 11.70 -0.71
CA GLY A 195 30.08 10.42 -1.27
C GLY A 195 28.96 9.40 -1.47
N ILE A 196 27.68 9.82 -1.40
CA ILE A 196 26.53 9.08 -1.87
C ILE A 196 25.99 9.78 -3.12
N ASP A 197 25.96 9.07 -4.25
CA ASP A 197 25.53 9.64 -5.54
C ASP A 197 24.01 9.44 -5.74
N TYR A 198 23.47 8.31 -5.28
CA TYR A 198 22.07 7.94 -5.46
C TYR A 198 21.46 7.42 -4.16
N TYR A 199 20.36 8.03 -3.74
CA TYR A 199 19.46 7.52 -2.70
C TYR A 199 18.26 6.86 -3.37
N LEU A 200 18.00 5.59 -3.05
CA LEU A 200 16.93 4.78 -3.61
C LEU A 200 15.96 4.44 -2.48
N LEU A 201 14.77 5.04 -2.51
CA LEU A 201 13.85 5.04 -1.38
C LEU A 201 12.57 4.25 -1.70
N GLY A 202 12.19 3.27 -0.84
CA GLY A 202 10.85 2.71 -0.77
C GLY A 202 9.97 3.44 0.24
N ASP A 203 8.79 2.88 0.56
CA ASP A 203 7.74 3.34 1.50
C ASP A 203 6.73 4.32 0.87
N ILE A 204 7.10 5.07 -0.14
CA ILE A 204 6.20 5.98 -0.84
C ILE A 204 5.80 5.36 -2.18
N HIS A 205 4.51 5.02 -2.30
CA HIS A 205 4.00 4.35 -3.50
C HIS A 205 3.94 5.27 -4.72
N ARG A 206 4.04 6.60 -4.53
CA ARG A 206 4.13 7.59 -5.59
C ARG A 206 5.58 7.71 -6.07
N THR A 207 5.79 7.52 -7.36
CA THR A 207 7.12 7.71 -7.96
C THR A 207 7.58 9.16 -7.94
N SER A 208 8.87 9.38 -7.64
CA SER A 208 9.48 10.71 -7.75
C SER A 208 10.98 10.63 -7.99
N LYS A 209 11.54 11.75 -8.50
CA LYS A 209 12.97 11.94 -8.65
C LYS A 209 13.33 13.39 -8.33
N THR A 210 14.33 13.58 -7.48
CA THR A 210 14.79 14.90 -7.06
C THR A 210 16.32 14.91 -6.99
N THR A 211 16.95 16.01 -7.39
CA THR A 211 18.41 16.21 -7.23
C THR A 211 18.64 17.19 -6.10
N ILE A 212 19.53 16.85 -5.19
CA ILE A 212 20.02 17.67 -4.09
C ILE A 212 21.54 17.76 -4.24
N ASP A 213 22.04 18.94 -4.57
CA ASP A 213 23.45 19.18 -4.92
C ASP A 213 23.94 18.17 -5.98
N ALA A 214 24.89 17.30 -5.64
CA ALA A 214 25.41 16.27 -6.54
C ALA A 214 24.65 14.93 -6.45
N ALA A 215 23.82 14.74 -5.42
CA ALA A 215 23.11 13.49 -5.18
C ALA A 215 21.73 13.47 -5.85
N THR A 216 21.32 12.30 -6.31
CA THR A 216 19.98 12.09 -6.86
C THR A 216 19.17 11.16 -5.93
N VAL A 217 18.00 11.61 -5.52
CA VAL A 217 17.03 10.83 -4.75
C VAL A 217 15.97 10.27 -5.72
N ILE A 218 15.78 8.97 -5.71
CA ILE A 218 14.81 8.24 -6.55
C ILE A 218 13.86 7.47 -5.64
N VAL A 219 12.58 7.69 -5.82
CA VAL A 219 11.49 6.87 -5.25
C VAL A 219 10.86 6.09 -6.41
N PRO A 220 11.06 4.77 -6.50
CA PRO A 220 10.48 3.97 -7.59
C PRO A 220 8.96 4.02 -7.62
N GLY A 221 8.34 4.09 -6.44
CA GLY A 221 6.92 3.88 -6.27
C GLY A 221 6.56 2.38 -6.25
N ALA A 222 5.29 2.10 -6.01
CA ALA A 222 4.77 0.74 -6.02
C ALA A 222 4.66 0.17 -7.44
N THR A 223 4.85 -1.13 -7.58
CA THR A 223 4.71 -1.81 -8.88
C THR A 223 3.25 -2.04 -9.29
N GLU A 224 2.32 -1.88 -8.34
CA GLU A 224 0.88 -2.00 -8.55
C GLU A 224 0.16 -1.09 -7.55
N ARG A 225 -1.01 -0.53 -7.91
CA ARG A 225 -1.86 0.21 -6.98
C ARG A 225 -2.43 -0.72 -5.92
N LEU A 226 -2.32 -0.36 -4.67
CA LEU A 226 -2.75 -1.20 -3.54
C LEU A 226 -4.07 -0.74 -2.94
N THR A 227 -4.37 0.55 -3.02
CA THR A 227 -5.54 1.18 -2.40
C THR A 227 -6.22 2.18 -3.35
N PHE A 228 -7.47 2.52 -3.07
CA PHE A 228 -8.17 3.60 -3.79
C PHE A 228 -7.58 4.99 -3.54
N GLY A 229 -6.68 5.14 -2.57
CA GLY A 229 -5.90 6.37 -2.36
C GLY A 229 -4.86 6.62 -3.46
N GLU A 230 -4.50 5.60 -4.20
CA GLU A 230 -3.46 5.64 -5.24
C GLU A 230 -4.02 5.82 -6.67
N ILE A 231 -5.33 6.10 -6.79
CA ILE A 231 -5.94 6.38 -8.10
C ILE A 231 -5.22 7.57 -8.76
N GLY A 232 -4.78 7.36 -10.01
CA GLY A 232 -4.02 8.37 -10.76
C GLY A 232 -2.51 8.30 -10.57
N GLU A 233 -2.01 7.59 -9.55
CA GLU A 233 -0.57 7.38 -9.39
C GLU A 233 -0.05 6.38 -10.42
N LYS A 234 1.21 6.62 -10.86
CA LYS A 234 1.91 5.74 -11.78
C LYS A 234 2.54 4.58 -11.01
N SER A 235 2.32 3.37 -11.48
CA SER A 235 2.99 2.16 -10.97
C SER A 235 4.19 1.81 -11.85
N GLY A 236 5.24 1.25 -11.26
CA GLY A 236 6.42 0.86 -12.05
C GLY A 236 7.70 0.71 -11.24
N PHE A 237 8.81 0.98 -11.90
CA PHE A 237 10.15 0.85 -11.35
C PHE A 237 11.12 1.77 -12.11
N TYR A 238 12.33 2.01 -11.56
CA TYR A 238 13.35 2.78 -12.27
C TYR A 238 14.37 1.89 -12.98
N TYR A 239 14.74 2.32 -14.18
CA TYR A 239 15.89 1.82 -14.93
C TYR A 239 16.95 2.92 -15.02
N LEU A 240 18.17 2.61 -14.60
CA LEU A 240 19.31 3.51 -14.61
C LEU A 240 20.41 2.97 -15.53
N GLU A 241 20.95 3.85 -16.38
CA GLU A 241 22.21 3.62 -17.08
C GLU A 241 23.21 4.67 -16.62
N LEU A 242 24.32 4.22 -16.03
CA LEU A 242 25.33 5.10 -15.45
C LEU A 242 26.69 4.93 -16.13
N ASP A 243 27.39 6.06 -16.28
CA ASP A 243 28.79 6.13 -16.68
C ASP A 243 29.58 6.73 -15.51
N GLY A 244 30.21 5.89 -14.67
CA GLY A 244 30.58 6.26 -13.31
C GLY A 244 29.39 6.72 -12.51
N ALA A 245 29.49 7.84 -11.79
CA ALA A 245 28.38 8.44 -11.06
C ALA A 245 27.40 9.23 -11.96
N ARG A 246 27.77 9.51 -13.21
CA ARG A 246 26.92 10.30 -14.12
C ARG A 246 25.79 9.45 -14.70
N ALA A 247 24.56 9.90 -14.49
CA ALA A 247 23.40 9.32 -15.16
C ALA A 247 23.43 9.63 -16.67
N VAL A 248 23.40 8.58 -17.48
CA VAL A 248 23.18 8.67 -18.92
C VAL A 248 21.70 8.52 -19.21
N LYS A 249 21.02 7.64 -18.45
CA LYS A 249 19.57 7.43 -18.53
C LYS A 249 19.01 7.19 -17.13
N LEU A 250 17.94 7.89 -16.80
CA LEU A 250 17.10 7.63 -15.62
C LEU A 250 15.65 7.60 -16.10
N LEU A 251 15.08 6.43 -16.17
CA LEU A 251 13.75 6.21 -16.74
C LEU A 251 12.86 5.48 -15.74
N HIS A 252 11.69 6.04 -15.47
CA HIS A 252 10.61 5.31 -14.81
C HIS A 252 9.89 4.47 -15.85
N GLU A 253 10.01 3.15 -15.75
CA GLU A 253 9.31 2.18 -16.59
C GLU A 253 7.95 1.91 -15.98
N GLU A 254 6.90 2.34 -16.67
CA GLU A 254 5.53 2.23 -16.19
C GLU A 254 5.00 0.80 -16.38
N ILE A 255 4.35 0.29 -15.34
CA ILE A 255 3.55 -0.94 -15.37
C ILE A 255 2.09 -0.50 -15.31
N GLU A 256 1.30 -0.94 -16.28
CA GLU A 256 -0.14 -0.67 -16.26
C GLU A 256 -0.80 -1.40 -15.09
N PRO A 257 -1.29 -0.68 -14.08
CA PRO A 257 -1.92 -1.28 -12.91
C PRO A 257 -3.35 -1.73 -13.21
N GLN A 258 -3.93 -2.55 -12.32
CA GLN A 258 -5.35 -2.85 -12.40
C GLN A 258 -6.17 -1.56 -12.36
N PRO A 259 -7.15 -1.38 -13.26
CA PRO A 259 -8.00 -0.20 -13.25
C PRO A 259 -8.69 -0.01 -11.90
N MET A 260 -8.55 1.18 -11.33
CA MET A 260 -9.23 1.59 -10.10
C MET A 260 -10.00 2.88 -10.35
N ARG A 261 -11.23 2.91 -9.88
CA ARG A 261 -12.12 4.06 -10.03
C ARG A 261 -12.84 4.35 -8.73
N ARG A 262 -13.00 5.64 -8.43
CA ARG A 262 -13.87 6.12 -7.34
C ARG A 262 -14.95 7.00 -7.95
N GLU A 263 -16.19 6.69 -7.60
CA GLU A 263 -17.36 7.48 -7.96
C GLU A 263 -18.08 7.98 -6.70
N ILE A 264 -18.68 9.14 -6.82
CA ILE A 264 -19.40 9.79 -5.73
C ILE A 264 -20.84 10.03 -6.18
N ILE A 265 -21.79 9.48 -5.42
CA ILE A 265 -23.19 9.83 -5.51
C ILE A 265 -23.51 10.78 -4.36
N ARG A 266 -23.88 12.02 -4.69
CA ARG A 266 -24.43 12.94 -3.70
C ARG A 266 -25.89 12.57 -3.43
N THR A 267 -26.26 12.51 -2.17
CA THR A 267 -27.62 12.14 -1.74
C THR A 267 -28.71 13.04 -2.33
N THR A 268 -28.37 14.29 -2.66
CA THR A 268 -29.29 15.24 -3.35
C THR A 268 -29.69 14.79 -4.74
N ASN A 269 -28.94 13.87 -5.36
CA ASN A 269 -29.23 13.33 -6.68
C ASN A 269 -30.07 12.03 -6.62
N ILE A 270 -30.20 11.45 -5.43
CA ILE A 270 -30.98 10.23 -5.22
C ILE A 270 -32.48 10.57 -5.25
N LEU A 271 -33.21 9.89 -6.14
CA LEU A 271 -34.65 10.04 -6.26
C LEU A 271 -35.33 9.33 -5.09
N PRO A 272 -36.11 10.05 -4.23
CA PRO A 272 -36.73 9.45 -3.06
C PRO A 272 -37.67 8.28 -3.36
N GLU A 273 -38.34 8.31 -4.51
CA GLU A 273 -39.29 7.30 -4.93
C GLU A 273 -38.62 6.00 -5.42
N THR A 274 -37.39 6.11 -5.95
CA THR A 274 -36.66 4.99 -6.56
C THR A 274 -35.16 5.05 -6.23
N PRO A 275 -34.80 5.11 -4.93
CA PRO A 275 -33.41 5.40 -4.54
C PRO A 275 -32.43 4.29 -4.92
N THR A 276 -32.84 3.03 -4.85
CA THR A 276 -31.99 1.89 -5.21
C THR A 276 -31.81 1.79 -6.71
N GLU A 277 -32.88 1.98 -7.49
CA GLU A 277 -32.88 1.93 -8.95
C GLU A 277 -31.96 3.01 -9.53
N TYR A 278 -31.96 4.23 -8.97
CA TYR A 278 -31.05 5.28 -9.36
C TYR A 278 -29.58 4.83 -9.22
N VAL A 279 -29.21 4.24 -8.07
CA VAL A 279 -27.84 3.73 -7.85
C VAL A 279 -27.53 2.59 -8.82
N PHE A 280 -28.49 1.70 -9.10
CA PHE A 280 -28.31 0.61 -10.07
C PHE A 280 -28.01 1.11 -11.48
N GLU A 281 -28.69 2.17 -11.93
CA GLU A 281 -28.42 2.79 -13.25
C GLU A 281 -27.00 3.34 -13.32
N GLN A 282 -26.54 4.03 -12.26
CA GLN A 282 -25.18 4.52 -12.20
C GLN A 282 -24.15 3.37 -12.23
N LEU A 283 -24.36 2.32 -11.44
CA LEU A 283 -23.47 1.16 -11.43
C LEU A 283 -23.37 0.48 -12.80
N ARG A 284 -24.48 0.36 -13.53
CA ARG A 284 -24.47 -0.19 -14.90
C ARG A 284 -23.71 0.71 -15.88
N ALA A 285 -23.82 2.02 -15.73
CA ALA A 285 -23.09 2.98 -16.56
C ALA A 285 -21.57 2.94 -16.32
N TRP A 286 -21.13 2.54 -15.13
CA TRP A 286 -19.72 2.46 -14.75
C TRP A 286 -19.15 1.03 -14.78
N ALA A 287 -19.91 0.06 -15.28
CA ALA A 287 -19.53 -1.36 -15.27
C ALA A 287 -18.24 -1.64 -16.05
N ASP A 288 -17.31 -2.33 -15.42
CA ASP A 288 -16.08 -2.84 -16.04
C ASP A 288 -15.57 -4.05 -15.24
N ALA A 289 -15.58 -5.22 -15.87
CA ALA A 289 -15.21 -6.49 -15.23
C ALA A 289 -13.73 -6.56 -14.75
N GLU A 290 -12.88 -5.67 -15.23
CA GLU A 290 -11.45 -5.63 -14.86
C GLU A 290 -11.16 -4.62 -13.74
N GLN A 291 -12.08 -3.67 -13.49
CA GLN A 291 -11.84 -2.59 -12.54
C GLN A 291 -12.19 -2.94 -11.10
N MET A 292 -11.50 -2.28 -10.19
CA MET A 292 -11.92 -2.11 -8.79
C MET A 292 -12.68 -0.79 -8.68
N LEU A 293 -13.96 -0.83 -8.31
CA LEU A 293 -14.82 0.35 -8.17
C LEU A 293 -15.12 0.63 -6.70
N GLN A 294 -14.85 1.84 -6.23
CA GLN A 294 -15.34 2.36 -4.96
C GLN A 294 -16.48 3.34 -5.24
N LEU A 295 -17.65 3.06 -4.71
CA LEU A 295 -18.77 4.00 -4.68
C LEU A 295 -18.88 4.62 -3.30
N ARG A 296 -18.74 5.95 -3.23
CA ARG A 296 -19.03 6.74 -2.04
C ARG A 296 -20.38 7.42 -2.19
N ILE A 297 -21.24 7.23 -1.20
CA ILE A 297 -22.50 7.98 -1.09
C ILE A 297 -22.31 9.00 0.02
N GLU A 298 -22.53 10.29 -0.30
CA GLU A 298 -22.25 11.38 0.64
C GLU A 298 -23.35 12.43 0.66
N GLY A 299 -23.55 13.02 1.84
CA GLY A 299 -24.45 14.13 2.09
C GLY A 299 -25.64 13.78 2.98
N PRO A 300 -26.52 14.76 3.22
CA PRO A 300 -27.71 14.60 4.05
C PRO A 300 -28.75 13.73 3.34
N LEU A 301 -29.33 12.75 4.05
CA LEU A 301 -30.34 11.85 3.54
C LEU A 301 -31.47 11.69 4.54
N GLN A 302 -32.71 11.80 4.10
CA GLN A 302 -33.89 11.51 4.92
C GLN A 302 -33.86 10.04 5.34
N ARG A 303 -34.24 9.76 6.60
CA ARG A 303 -34.23 8.43 7.17
C ARG A 303 -35.06 7.43 6.36
N GLU A 304 -36.23 7.86 5.87
CA GLU A 304 -37.11 7.03 5.05
C GLU A 304 -36.42 6.59 3.74
N VAL A 305 -35.76 7.52 3.04
CA VAL A 305 -35.03 7.21 1.79
C VAL A 305 -33.85 6.29 2.06
N TYR A 306 -33.16 6.49 3.20
CA TYR A 306 -32.06 5.59 3.63
C TYR A 306 -32.52 4.15 3.81
N HIS A 307 -33.69 3.92 4.42
CA HIS A 307 -34.26 2.59 4.59
C HIS A 307 -34.72 1.92 3.28
N HIS A 308 -35.05 2.73 2.25
CA HIS A 308 -35.37 2.23 0.91
C HIS A 308 -34.13 1.92 0.07
N LEU A 309 -32.93 2.36 0.46
CA LEU A 309 -31.66 1.98 -0.16
C LEU A 309 -31.30 0.54 0.22
N LYS A 310 -31.46 -0.37 -0.70
CA LYS A 310 -31.13 -1.79 -0.52
C LYS A 310 -29.62 -2.01 -0.67
N PHE A 311 -28.84 -1.60 0.33
CA PHE A 311 -27.38 -1.60 0.29
C PHE A 311 -26.77 -2.95 -0.05
N PHE A 312 -27.37 -4.05 0.38
CA PHE A 312 -26.91 -5.39 0.01
C PHE A 312 -27.08 -5.68 -1.47
N ASP A 313 -28.22 -5.29 -2.08
CA ASP A 313 -28.45 -5.47 -3.51
C ASP A 313 -27.52 -4.55 -4.34
N ILE A 314 -27.26 -3.32 -3.86
CA ILE A 314 -26.28 -2.40 -4.46
C ILE A 314 -24.90 -3.04 -4.43
N TRP A 315 -24.47 -3.56 -3.28
CA TRP A 315 -23.17 -4.23 -3.14
C TRP A 315 -23.07 -5.47 -4.03
N ARG A 316 -24.12 -6.29 -4.09
CA ARG A 316 -24.18 -7.49 -4.95
C ARG A 316 -24.05 -7.12 -6.42
N LEU A 317 -24.87 -6.19 -6.92
CA LEU A 317 -24.80 -5.73 -8.31
C LEU A 317 -23.43 -5.12 -8.63
N GLY A 318 -22.88 -4.31 -7.73
CA GLY A 318 -21.55 -3.74 -7.91
C GLY A 318 -20.46 -4.81 -8.11
N ASN A 319 -20.50 -5.91 -7.34
CA ASN A 319 -19.56 -7.02 -7.50
C ASN A 319 -19.87 -7.93 -8.70
N GLU A 320 -21.10 -7.96 -9.20
CA GLU A 320 -21.44 -8.65 -10.45
C GLU A 320 -20.89 -7.92 -11.69
N LEU A 321 -20.86 -6.58 -11.63
CA LEU A 321 -20.50 -5.73 -12.75
C LEU A 321 -19.00 -5.38 -12.80
N ASN A 322 -18.28 -5.54 -11.68
CA ASN A 322 -16.88 -5.14 -11.56
C ASN A 322 -16.02 -6.28 -10.99
N PHE A 323 -14.72 -6.22 -11.18
CA PHE A 323 -13.80 -7.16 -10.54
C PHE A 323 -13.95 -7.15 -9.02
N TYR A 324 -14.04 -5.95 -8.43
CA TYR A 324 -14.27 -5.73 -7.01
C TYR A 324 -15.05 -4.45 -6.78
N PHE A 325 -15.96 -4.47 -5.83
CA PHE A 325 -16.77 -3.31 -5.49
C PHE A 325 -16.72 -3.01 -3.99
N ASP A 326 -16.38 -1.78 -3.65
CA ASP A 326 -16.41 -1.25 -2.28
C ASP A 326 -17.46 -0.14 -2.17
N LEU A 327 -18.38 -0.30 -1.19
CA LEU A 327 -19.45 0.67 -0.92
C LEU A 327 -19.12 1.45 0.36
N ASP A 328 -18.73 2.71 0.19
CA ASP A 328 -18.48 3.66 1.29
C ASP A 328 -19.73 4.48 1.59
N ARG A 329 -20.26 4.33 2.80
CA ARG A 329 -21.46 5.03 3.29
C ARG A 329 -21.15 5.95 4.47
N ALA A 330 -19.90 6.06 4.88
CA ALA A 330 -19.50 6.78 6.11
C ALA A 330 -19.82 8.29 6.05
N ALA A 331 -19.99 8.84 4.86
CA ALA A 331 -20.30 10.25 4.65
C ALA A 331 -21.81 10.57 4.48
N ILE A 332 -22.70 9.57 4.71
CA ILE A 332 -24.15 9.82 4.76
C ILE A 332 -24.49 10.40 6.13
N THR A 333 -25.15 11.57 6.14
CA THR A 333 -25.70 12.19 7.34
C THR A 333 -27.21 12.03 7.35
N LEU A 334 -27.75 11.29 8.34
CA LEU A 334 -29.20 11.09 8.44
C LEU A 334 -29.88 12.33 8.96
N GLN A 335 -30.92 12.78 8.23
CA GLN A 335 -31.81 13.83 8.67
C GLN A 335 -33.03 13.22 9.37
N ASN A 336 -33.39 13.74 10.54
CA ASN A 336 -34.68 13.44 11.16
C ASN A 336 -35.78 14.23 10.46
N ASP A 337 -36.92 13.61 10.24
CA ASP A 337 -38.11 14.33 9.78
C ASP A 337 -38.45 15.42 10.79
N ASP A 338 -38.39 16.69 10.37
CA ASP A 338 -38.75 17.84 11.19
C ASP A 338 -40.25 17.80 11.51
N THR A 339 -40.57 17.18 12.63
CA THR A 339 -41.73 17.68 13.42
C THR A 339 -41.21 18.74 14.35
N GLY A 340 -41.09 19.98 13.84
CA GLY A 340 -40.94 21.26 14.54
C GLY A 340 -40.05 21.28 15.78
N GLY A 341 -38.73 21.48 15.62
CA GLY A 341 -37.83 21.76 16.74
C GLY A 341 -36.46 22.18 16.26
N THR A 342 -36.04 23.41 16.53
CA THR A 342 -34.70 23.95 16.34
C THR A 342 -33.72 23.20 17.23
N GLY A 343 -32.96 22.26 16.68
CA GLY A 343 -31.89 21.55 17.36
C GLY A 343 -30.86 21.02 16.39
N GLY A 344 -29.60 21.41 16.55
CA GLY A 344 -28.47 20.96 15.75
C GLY A 344 -28.42 19.43 15.67
N GLY A 345 -28.08 18.88 14.49
CA GLY A 345 -28.06 17.45 14.22
C GLY A 345 -27.21 16.70 15.24
N GLU A 346 -27.85 15.97 16.14
CA GLU A 346 -27.18 14.97 16.96
C GLU A 346 -26.70 13.85 16.05
N ILE A 347 -25.40 13.59 16.07
CA ILE A 347 -24.83 12.35 15.55
C ILE A 347 -25.36 11.25 16.46
N VAL A 348 -26.44 10.57 16.03
CA VAL A 348 -26.93 9.40 16.77
C VAL A 348 -25.86 8.34 16.65
N SER A 349 -25.18 8.03 17.74
CA SER A 349 -24.15 6.99 17.73
C SER A 349 -24.78 5.67 17.33
N ALA A 350 -24.06 4.84 16.56
CA ALA A 350 -24.51 3.50 16.16
C ALA A 350 -25.01 2.70 17.37
N ARG A 351 -24.46 2.96 18.53
CA ARG A 351 -24.83 2.38 19.82
C ARG A 351 -26.27 2.73 20.23
N LEU A 352 -26.63 4.01 20.19
CA LEU A 352 -27.99 4.46 20.56
C LEU A 352 -29.03 3.90 19.56
N GLU A 353 -28.68 3.77 18.29
CA GLU A 353 -29.59 3.23 17.30
C GLU A 353 -29.80 1.72 17.49
N ILE A 354 -28.76 0.96 17.84
CA ILE A 354 -28.87 -0.47 18.16
C ILE A 354 -29.72 -0.68 19.43
N GLU A 355 -29.51 0.13 20.47
CA GLU A 355 -30.34 0.09 21.67
C GLU A 355 -31.81 0.35 21.35
N ARG A 356 -32.12 1.40 20.59
CA ARG A 356 -33.48 1.74 20.16
C ARG A 356 -34.17 0.63 19.36
N VAL A 357 -33.46 0.07 18.35
CA VAL A 357 -34.00 -1.02 17.51
C VAL A 357 -34.22 -2.30 18.34
N ALA A 358 -33.32 -2.62 19.25
CA ALA A 358 -33.47 -3.76 20.13
C ALA A 358 -34.69 -3.60 21.07
N ASP A 359 -34.88 -2.42 21.63
CA ASP A 359 -36.04 -2.10 22.49
C ASP A 359 -37.36 -2.18 21.71
N GLU A 360 -37.42 -1.65 20.48
CA GLU A 360 -38.60 -1.74 19.60
C GLU A 360 -38.92 -3.20 19.24
N LEU A 361 -37.93 -4.02 18.92
CA LEU A 361 -38.12 -5.43 18.62
C LEU A 361 -38.55 -6.21 19.85
N ALA A 362 -37.95 -5.97 21.01
CA ALA A 362 -38.31 -6.59 22.25
C ALA A 362 -39.74 -6.25 22.72
N ALA A 363 -40.21 -5.01 22.47
CA ALA A 363 -41.56 -4.57 22.78
C ALA A 363 -42.64 -5.27 21.93
N GLN A 364 -42.27 -5.81 20.75
CA GLN A 364 -43.21 -6.51 19.85
C GLN A 364 -43.22 -8.04 20.03
N ARG A 365 -42.42 -8.56 20.96
CA ARG A 365 -42.24 -10.02 21.16
C ARG A 365 -42.40 -10.39 22.62
N GLU A 366 -42.75 -11.66 22.86
CA GLU A 366 -42.90 -12.23 24.19
C GLU A 366 -42.13 -13.54 24.34
N GLY A 367 -41.87 -13.96 25.58
CA GLY A 367 -41.22 -15.26 25.91
C GLY A 367 -39.80 -15.38 25.36
N ASP A 368 -39.46 -16.53 24.77
CA ASP A 368 -38.11 -16.88 24.34
C ASP A 368 -37.58 -15.95 23.22
N GLU A 369 -38.45 -15.42 22.37
CA GLU A 369 -38.05 -14.49 21.30
C GLU A 369 -37.56 -13.16 21.87
N ARG A 370 -38.22 -12.66 22.93
CA ARG A 370 -37.77 -11.43 23.61
C ARG A 370 -36.42 -11.62 24.30
N ALA A 371 -36.25 -12.79 24.99
CA ALA A 371 -34.98 -13.13 25.64
C ALA A 371 -33.83 -13.21 24.64
N LEU A 372 -34.05 -13.76 23.46
CA LEU A 372 -33.05 -13.83 22.38
C LEU A 372 -32.63 -12.46 21.85
N ILE A 373 -33.59 -11.51 21.73
CA ILE A 373 -33.30 -10.15 21.30
C ILE A 373 -32.46 -9.43 22.38
N GLU A 374 -32.75 -9.58 23.64
CA GLU A 374 -32.01 -9.00 24.75
C GLU A 374 -30.58 -9.56 24.82
N GLU A 375 -30.41 -10.88 24.65
CA GLU A 375 -29.08 -11.52 24.58
C GLU A 375 -28.26 -11.04 23.36
N ALA A 376 -28.87 -10.93 22.19
CA ALA A 376 -28.24 -10.40 20.98
C ALA A 376 -27.79 -8.94 21.17
N ARG A 377 -28.62 -8.11 21.82
CA ARG A 377 -28.28 -6.74 22.19
C ARG A 377 -27.01 -6.68 23.05
N GLU A 378 -26.97 -7.46 24.13
CA GLU A 378 -25.81 -7.49 25.04
C GLU A 378 -24.51 -7.92 24.30
N LEU A 379 -24.62 -8.89 23.41
CA LEU A 379 -23.50 -9.42 22.64
C LEU A 379 -22.92 -8.38 21.67
N VAL A 380 -23.79 -7.64 20.99
CA VAL A 380 -23.38 -6.57 20.05
C VAL A 380 -22.78 -5.38 20.82
N MET A 381 -23.43 -4.96 21.91
CA MET A 381 -22.96 -3.86 22.76
C MET A 381 -21.60 -4.18 23.42
N GLY A 382 -21.41 -5.43 23.84
CA GLY A 382 -20.15 -5.90 24.42
C GLY A 382 -18.99 -5.95 23.42
N LYS A 383 -19.26 -6.18 22.12
CA LYS A 383 -18.24 -6.10 21.06
C LYS A 383 -17.89 -4.66 20.70
N MET A 384 -18.85 -3.76 20.58
CA MET A 384 -18.61 -2.34 20.28
C MET A 384 -17.78 -1.64 21.35
N GLY A 385 -17.93 -2.00 22.63
CA GLY A 385 -17.11 -1.43 23.71
C GLY A 385 -15.66 -1.92 23.78
N ARG A 386 -15.27 -2.90 22.93
CA ARG A 386 -13.88 -3.40 22.82
C ARG A 386 -13.13 -2.82 21.62
N GLU A 387 -13.82 -2.20 20.69
CA GLU A 387 -13.21 -1.51 19.54
C GLU A 387 -12.95 -0.02 19.81
N GLU A 388 -13.43 0.51 20.94
CA GLU A 388 -13.18 1.90 21.37
C GLU A 388 -12.06 2.03 22.43
N GLN A 389 -11.34 0.94 22.74
CA GLN A 389 -10.14 0.90 23.59
C GLN A 389 -8.91 0.48 22.79
#